data_080c0067aa4e708158fdffffef63a1af
#
_entry.id   080c0067aa4e708158fdffffef63a1af
#
_cell.length_a   1.000
_cell.length_b   1.000
_cell.length_c   1.000
_cell.angle_alpha   90.00
_cell.angle_beta   90.00
_cell.angle_gamma   90.00
#
_symmetry.space_group_name_H-M   'P 1'
#
loop_
_entity.id
_entity.type
_entity.pdbx_description
1 polymer ?
#
loop_
_entity_poly.entity_id
_entity_poly.type
_entity_poly.pdbx_seq_one_letter_code
_entity_poly.pdbx_strand_id
1 'polypeptide(L)'
;MSRVRLEVCCGSADDVIQAHRAGADRVELNSDLFHGGLTPTLGELIVAKRETGMPIMTMVRPREGGFCYTAAEFDTAVEDAKLLLRHGADGLVFGFLHPDGTIDLERTRVLADLAREAGKESVFHRAIDVVPDWRKALDGLIALGITRVLTSGQEPDVALGTGTVREMI
;
A
#
# COMPACT_ATOMS: atom_id res chain seq x y z
N MET A 1 -3.72 0.90 -26.38
CA MET A 1 -2.96 1.21 -25.14
C MET A 1 -3.97 1.34 -24.02
N SER A 2 -3.79 0.64 -22.90
CA SER A 2 -4.64 0.85 -21.72
C SER A 2 -4.42 2.27 -21.19
N ARG A 3 -5.50 2.95 -20.83
CA ARG A 3 -5.42 4.27 -20.17
C ARG A 3 -4.63 4.15 -18.85
N VAL A 4 -3.74 5.10 -18.59
CA VAL A 4 -3.10 5.25 -17.27
C VAL A 4 -4.19 5.58 -16.24
N ARG A 5 -4.21 4.86 -15.12
CA ARG A 5 -5.13 5.12 -14.01
C ARG A 5 -4.56 6.19 -13.08
N LEU A 6 -5.40 7.12 -12.67
CA LEU A 6 -5.06 8.10 -11.65
C LEU A 6 -5.45 7.57 -10.28
N GLU A 7 -4.45 7.33 -9.43
CA GLU A 7 -4.63 7.02 -8.01
C GLU A 7 -4.19 8.22 -7.17
N VAL A 8 -5.01 8.62 -6.20
CA VAL A 8 -4.75 9.77 -5.33
C VAL A 8 -4.55 9.30 -3.90
N CYS A 9 -3.44 9.70 -3.27
CA CYS A 9 -3.23 9.49 -1.84
C CYS A 9 -4.12 10.45 -1.04
N CYS A 10 -4.93 9.92 -0.15
CA CYS A 10 -5.91 10.63 0.67
C CYS A 10 -5.60 10.41 2.14
N GLY A 11 -5.69 11.45 2.95
CA GLY A 11 -5.45 11.41 4.40
C GLY A 11 -6.73 11.41 5.24
N SER A 12 -7.90 11.43 4.58
CA SER A 12 -9.21 11.47 5.25
C SER A 12 -10.32 10.98 4.31
N ALA A 13 -11.50 10.69 4.88
CA ALA A 13 -12.69 10.39 4.10
C ALA A 13 -13.12 11.57 3.20
N ASP A 14 -12.94 12.81 3.66
CA ASP A 14 -13.26 14.00 2.84
C ASP A 14 -12.34 14.11 1.61
N ASP A 15 -11.03 13.84 1.76
CA ASP A 15 -10.11 13.79 0.62
C ASP A 15 -10.56 12.77 -0.43
N VAL A 16 -11.01 11.58 0.01
CA VAL A 16 -11.56 10.55 -0.89
C VAL A 16 -12.77 11.08 -1.66
N ILE A 17 -13.69 11.77 -0.98
CA ILE A 17 -14.86 12.38 -1.61
C ILE A 17 -14.44 13.43 -2.64
N GLN A 18 -13.48 14.28 -2.32
CA GLN A 18 -12.97 15.29 -3.25
C GLN A 18 -12.24 14.66 -4.44
N ALA A 19 -11.39 13.65 -4.22
CA ALA A 19 -10.72 12.89 -5.29
C ALA A 19 -11.74 12.23 -6.23
N HIS A 20 -12.80 11.64 -5.68
CA HIS A 20 -13.89 11.07 -6.46
C HIS A 20 -14.59 12.13 -7.33
N ARG A 21 -14.96 13.28 -6.76
CA ARG A 21 -15.58 14.39 -7.49
C ARG A 21 -14.66 14.95 -8.60
N ALA A 22 -13.35 14.93 -8.37
CA ALA A 22 -12.35 15.35 -9.34
C ALA A 22 -12.06 14.31 -10.44
N GLY A 23 -12.64 13.12 -10.37
CA GLY A 23 -12.52 12.08 -11.40
C GLY A 23 -11.32 11.17 -11.25
N ALA A 24 -10.79 10.99 -10.04
CA ALA A 24 -9.81 9.95 -9.75
C ALA A 24 -10.38 8.56 -10.07
N ASP A 25 -9.53 7.64 -10.54
CA ASP A 25 -9.94 6.26 -10.85
C ASP A 25 -10.02 5.39 -9.59
N ARG A 26 -9.16 5.69 -8.59
CA ARG A 26 -9.10 5.05 -7.28
C ARG A 26 -8.31 5.92 -6.32
N VAL A 27 -8.31 5.56 -5.05
CA VAL A 27 -7.54 6.24 -4.02
C VAL A 27 -6.74 5.25 -3.17
N GLU A 28 -5.67 5.74 -2.57
CA GLU A 28 -5.00 5.11 -1.45
C GLU A 28 -5.38 5.89 -0.19
N LEU A 29 -6.15 5.26 0.71
CA LEU A 29 -6.58 5.88 1.96
C LEU A 29 -5.55 5.61 3.05
N ASN A 30 -5.09 6.67 3.65
CA ASN A 30 -4.14 6.71 4.74
C ASN A 30 -4.71 7.53 5.90
N SER A 31 -4.06 7.49 7.05
CA SER A 31 -4.00 8.58 8.00
C SER A 31 -2.61 9.19 7.99
N ASP A 32 -2.44 10.35 8.62
CA ASP A 32 -1.12 10.97 8.88
C ASP A 32 -0.17 10.98 7.67
N LEU A 33 -0.60 11.57 6.56
CA LEU A 33 0.22 11.71 5.35
C LEU A 33 1.52 12.50 5.60
N PHE A 34 1.55 13.36 6.61
CA PHE A 34 2.75 14.13 6.97
C PHE A 34 3.91 13.22 7.37
N HIS A 35 3.63 12.10 8.03
CA HIS A 35 4.62 11.08 8.39
C HIS A 35 4.68 9.91 7.40
N GLY A 36 4.19 10.13 6.18
CA GLY A 36 4.30 9.18 5.07
C GLY A 36 3.17 8.16 4.99
N GLY A 37 2.05 8.42 5.64
CA GLY A 37 0.86 7.59 5.61
C GLY A 37 0.89 6.42 6.61
N LEU A 38 -0.13 6.32 7.43
CA LEU A 38 -0.36 5.23 8.39
C LEU A 38 -1.71 4.58 8.13
N THR A 39 -2.00 3.47 8.83
CA THR A 39 -3.30 2.81 8.77
C THR A 39 -4.43 3.81 9.05
N PRO A 40 -5.43 3.96 8.15
CA PRO A 40 -6.57 4.83 8.38
C PRO A 40 -7.47 4.25 9.48
N THR A 41 -8.29 5.09 10.08
CA THR A 41 -9.33 4.59 10.98
C THR A 41 -10.39 3.82 10.17
N LEU A 42 -10.99 2.81 10.79
CA LEU A 42 -12.07 2.05 10.16
C LEU A 42 -13.27 2.95 9.81
N GLY A 43 -13.52 3.97 10.64
CA GLY A 43 -14.59 4.96 10.38
C GLY A 43 -14.38 5.73 9.08
N GLU A 44 -13.14 6.13 8.78
CA GLU A 44 -12.81 6.83 7.52
C GLU A 44 -13.08 5.95 6.31
N LEU A 45 -12.67 4.67 6.36
CA LEU A 45 -12.96 3.72 5.27
C LEU A 45 -14.47 3.56 5.06
N ILE A 46 -15.22 3.31 6.13
CA ILE A 46 -16.67 3.11 6.05
C ILE A 46 -17.38 4.33 5.45
N VAL A 47 -17.03 5.53 5.90
CA VAL A 47 -17.61 6.77 5.38
C VAL A 47 -17.23 6.96 3.91
N ALA A 48 -15.94 6.84 3.58
CA ALA A 48 -15.46 7.00 2.20
C ALA A 48 -16.15 6.01 1.23
N LYS A 49 -16.29 4.74 1.62
CA LYS A 49 -16.97 3.72 0.81
C LYS A 49 -18.45 4.04 0.62
N ARG A 50 -19.14 4.46 1.68
CA ARG A 50 -20.56 4.81 1.62
C ARG A 50 -20.81 5.99 0.68
N GLU A 51 -19.97 7.03 0.74
CA GLU A 51 -20.17 8.29 0.01
C GLU A 51 -19.73 8.22 -1.46
N THR A 52 -18.79 7.34 -1.81
CA THR A 52 -18.20 7.32 -3.16
C THR A 52 -18.40 6.02 -3.92
N GLY A 53 -18.39 4.89 -3.23
CA GLY A 53 -18.37 3.57 -3.88
C GLY A 53 -17.13 3.26 -4.71
N MET A 54 -16.15 4.19 -4.79
CA MET A 54 -14.97 4.02 -5.62
C MET A 54 -14.00 2.98 -5.04
N PRO A 55 -13.06 2.46 -5.85
CA PRO A 55 -12.00 1.58 -5.35
C PRO A 55 -11.11 2.30 -4.35
N ILE A 56 -10.95 1.72 -3.15
CA ILE A 56 -10.11 2.24 -2.06
C ILE A 56 -9.06 1.21 -1.68
N MET A 57 -7.78 1.53 -1.93
CA MET A 57 -6.64 0.83 -1.37
C MET A 57 -6.38 1.39 0.02
N THR A 58 -6.22 0.55 1.03
CA THR A 58 -6.00 1.00 2.41
C THR A 58 -4.58 0.72 2.87
N MET A 59 -3.94 1.72 3.42
CA MET A 59 -2.64 1.55 4.05
C MET A 59 -2.75 0.65 5.27
N VAL A 60 -1.81 -0.28 5.42
CA VAL A 60 -1.59 -1.11 6.60
C VAL A 60 -0.17 -0.87 7.09
N ARG A 61 -0.04 0.15 7.91
CA ARG A 61 1.23 0.63 8.48
C ARG A 61 0.96 1.14 9.90
N PRO A 62 1.31 0.34 10.93
CA PRO A 62 0.88 0.61 12.31
C PRO A 62 1.58 1.80 12.96
N ARG A 63 2.72 2.25 12.44
CA ARG A 63 3.48 3.39 12.96
C ARG A 63 4.38 4.03 11.92
N GLU A 64 4.85 5.23 12.18
CA GLU A 64 5.89 5.92 11.42
C GLU A 64 7.27 5.27 11.56
N GLY A 65 8.25 5.77 10.83
CA GLY A 65 9.63 5.27 10.81
C GLY A 65 9.83 4.11 9.84
N GLY A 66 10.86 3.30 10.10
CA GLY A 66 11.24 2.20 9.21
C GLY A 66 10.25 1.04 9.18
N PHE A 67 10.47 0.11 8.27
CA PHE A 67 9.54 -0.97 7.93
C PHE A 67 9.90 -2.32 8.58
N CYS A 68 10.80 -2.32 9.56
CA CYS A 68 11.13 -3.47 10.39
C CYS A 68 10.31 -3.40 11.68
N TYR A 69 9.34 -4.29 11.83
CA TYR A 69 8.33 -4.24 12.90
C TYR A 69 8.58 -5.32 13.96
N THR A 70 8.18 -5.04 15.20
CA THR A 70 8.10 -6.04 16.27
C THR A 70 7.00 -7.05 15.96
N ALA A 71 6.91 -8.14 16.75
CA ALA A 71 5.84 -9.11 16.62
C ALA A 71 4.46 -8.46 16.89
N ALA A 72 4.35 -7.65 17.94
CA ALA A 72 3.08 -6.98 18.29
C ALA A 72 2.63 -5.96 17.22
N GLU A 73 3.56 -5.22 16.61
CA GLU A 73 3.26 -4.32 15.49
C GLU A 73 2.79 -5.08 14.26
N PHE A 74 3.40 -6.23 13.97
CA PHE A 74 2.96 -7.08 12.87
C PHE A 74 1.59 -7.71 13.14
N ASP A 75 1.34 -8.21 14.36
CA ASP A 75 0.02 -8.72 14.74
C ASP A 75 -1.06 -7.63 14.62
N THR A 76 -0.74 -6.39 15.02
CA THR A 76 -1.62 -5.24 14.80
C THR A 76 -1.92 -5.02 13.32
N ALA A 77 -0.91 -5.06 12.45
CA ALA A 77 -1.10 -4.91 11.01
C ALA A 77 -1.99 -6.03 10.42
N VAL A 78 -1.86 -7.26 10.91
CA VAL A 78 -2.70 -8.39 10.48
C VAL A 78 -4.17 -8.18 10.89
N GLU A 79 -4.44 -7.73 12.12
CA GLU A 79 -5.82 -7.46 12.56
C GLU A 79 -6.42 -6.26 11.84
N ASP A 80 -5.65 -5.18 11.62
CA ASP A 80 -6.10 -4.04 10.80
C ASP A 80 -6.47 -4.50 9.38
N ALA A 81 -5.61 -5.28 8.72
CA ALA A 81 -5.86 -5.81 7.39
C ALA A 81 -7.19 -6.60 7.32
N LYS A 82 -7.43 -7.49 8.29
CA LYS A 82 -8.68 -8.27 8.37
C LYS A 82 -9.90 -7.37 8.54
N LEU A 83 -9.81 -6.36 9.40
CA LEU A 83 -10.90 -5.41 9.64
C LEU A 83 -11.18 -4.57 8.40
N LEU A 84 -10.16 -4.01 7.78
CA LEU A 84 -10.28 -3.17 6.58
C LEU A 84 -10.91 -3.96 5.42
N LEU A 85 -10.46 -5.19 5.17
CA LEU A 85 -11.04 -6.05 4.13
C LEU A 85 -12.52 -6.38 4.39
N ARG A 86 -12.88 -6.71 5.64
CA ARG A 86 -14.28 -6.97 6.02
C ARG A 86 -15.20 -5.77 5.82
N HIS A 87 -14.65 -4.56 5.91
CA HIS A 87 -15.42 -3.32 5.78
C HIS A 87 -15.27 -2.63 4.43
N GLY A 88 -14.83 -3.37 3.41
CA GLY A 88 -14.95 -2.94 2.03
C GLY A 88 -13.71 -2.33 1.40
N ALA A 89 -12.52 -2.49 2.00
CA ALA A 89 -11.28 -2.18 1.30
C ALA A 89 -11.18 -3.00 0.01
N ASP A 90 -10.76 -2.37 -1.07
CA ASP A 90 -10.56 -3.01 -2.37
C ASP A 90 -9.13 -3.50 -2.58
N GLY A 91 -8.25 -3.18 -1.66
CA GLY A 91 -6.89 -3.67 -1.58
C GLY A 91 -6.18 -3.21 -0.33
N LEU A 92 -5.05 -3.84 -0.06
CA LEU A 92 -4.16 -3.51 1.06
C LEU A 92 -2.84 -2.96 0.52
N VAL A 93 -2.30 -1.93 1.17
CA VAL A 93 -1.00 -1.34 0.88
C VAL A 93 -0.09 -1.55 2.09
N PHE A 94 1.00 -2.27 1.93
CA PHE A 94 1.87 -2.67 3.04
C PHE A 94 3.30 -2.90 2.59
N GLY A 95 4.22 -3.11 3.55
CA GLY A 95 5.59 -3.51 3.29
C GLY A 95 6.35 -3.79 4.56
N PHE A 96 7.08 -4.90 4.58
CA PHE A 96 7.83 -5.39 5.72
C PHE A 96 9.26 -5.68 5.30
N LEU A 97 10.21 -5.20 6.10
CA LEU A 97 11.64 -5.41 5.89
C LEU A 97 12.26 -6.10 7.09
N HIS A 98 13.33 -6.84 6.83
CA HIS A 98 14.27 -7.30 7.85
C HIS A 98 15.19 -6.16 8.32
N PRO A 99 15.92 -6.33 9.44
CA PRO A 99 16.89 -5.34 9.91
C PRO A 99 18.02 -5.03 8.90
N ASP A 100 18.32 -5.95 7.99
CA ASP A 100 19.30 -5.77 6.91
C ASP A 100 18.74 -5.03 5.67
N GLY A 101 17.47 -4.61 5.72
CA GLY A 101 16.78 -3.91 4.65
C GLY A 101 16.22 -4.82 3.55
N THR A 102 16.39 -6.13 3.62
CA THR A 102 15.75 -7.04 2.66
C THR A 102 14.27 -7.21 2.97
N ILE A 103 13.47 -7.62 1.97
CA ILE A 103 12.03 -7.84 2.18
C ILE A 103 11.80 -9.05 3.09
N ASP A 104 10.99 -8.88 4.13
CA ASP A 104 10.42 -9.97 4.92
C ASP A 104 9.29 -10.63 4.11
N LEU A 105 9.67 -11.61 3.30
CA LEU A 105 8.74 -12.33 2.43
C LEU A 105 7.71 -13.16 3.22
N GLU A 106 8.04 -13.60 4.43
CA GLU A 106 7.11 -14.38 5.26
C GLU A 106 5.95 -13.50 5.73
N ARG A 107 6.25 -12.34 6.30
CA ARG A 107 5.22 -11.37 6.73
C ARG A 107 4.46 -10.78 5.55
N THR A 108 5.16 -10.48 4.45
CA THR A 108 4.55 -9.99 3.21
C THR A 108 3.53 -10.99 2.67
N ARG A 109 3.85 -12.28 2.70
CA ARG A 109 2.95 -13.37 2.28
C ARG A 109 1.65 -13.38 3.07
N VAL A 110 1.70 -13.20 4.38
CA VAL A 110 0.49 -13.24 5.24
C VAL A 110 -0.54 -12.22 4.77
N LEU A 111 -0.13 -10.95 4.52
CA LEU A 111 -1.06 -9.93 4.07
C LEU A 111 -1.47 -10.10 2.61
N ALA A 112 -0.57 -10.58 1.76
CA ALA A 112 -0.89 -10.90 0.36
C ALA A 112 -1.94 -12.01 0.28
N ASP A 113 -1.83 -13.05 1.12
CA ASP A 113 -2.79 -14.15 1.19
C ASP A 113 -4.16 -13.67 1.70
N LEU A 114 -4.21 -12.83 2.73
CA LEU A 114 -5.46 -12.22 3.21
C LEU A 114 -6.17 -11.43 2.10
N ALA A 115 -5.43 -10.62 1.36
CA ALA A 115 -6.00 -9.87 0.24
C ALA A 115 -6.50 -10.80 -0.87
N ARG A 116 -5.71 -11.81 -1.23
CA ARG A 116 -6.06 -12.80 -2.26
C ARG A 116 -7.30 -13.63 -1.88
N GLU A 117 -7.38 -14.11 -0.64
CA GLU A 117 -8.54 -14.86 -0.12
C GLU A 117 -9.82 -14.02 -0.14
N ALA A 118 -9.70 -12.71 0.08
CA ALA A 118 -10.80 -11.76 -0.03
C ALA A 118 -11.12 -11.36 -1.49
N GLY A 119 -10.35 -11.81 -2.49
CA GLY A 119 -10.48 -11.38 -3.88
C GLY A 119 -10.11 -9.93 -4.11
N LYS A 120 -9.15 -9.40 -3.34
CA LYS A 120 -8.72 -8.00 -3.32
C LYS A 120 -7.27 -7.84 -3.76
N GLU A 121 -6.89 -6.59 -4.12
CA GLU A 121 -5.53 -6.28 -4.54
C GLU A 121 -4.55 -6.23 -3.35
N SER A 122 -3.29 -6.55 -3.62
CA SER A 122 -2.17 -6.35 -2.71
C SER A 122 -1.14 -5.43 -3.35
N VAL A 123 -0.72 -4.40 -2.62
CA VAL A 123 0.24 -3.40 -3.08
C VAL A 123 1.42 -3.36 -2.12
N PHE A 124 2.63 -3.56 -2.62
CA PHE A 124 3.82 -3.34 -1.82
C PHE A 124 4.23 -1.87 -1.94
N HIS A 125 4.28 -1.17 -0.81
CA HIS A 125 4.51 0.27 -0.78
C HIS A 125 6.00 0.64 -0.95
N ARG A 126 6.32 1.91 -0.74
CA ARG A 126 7.65 2.49 -0.93
C ARG A 126 8.78 1.90 -0.07
N ALA A 127 8.53 0.86 0.74
CA ALA A 127 9.60 0.08 1.36
C ALA A 127 10.56 -0.52 0.30
N ILE A 128 10.09 -0.74 -0.94
CA ILE A 128 10.96 -1.17 -2.05
C ILE A 128 12.01 -0.12 -2.42
N ASP A 129 11.75 1.16 -2.13
CA ASP A 129 12.68 2.23 -2.47
C ASP A 129 13.92 2.29 -1.55
N VAL A 130 13.92 1.52 -0.47
CA VAL A 130 15.04 1.45 0.48
C VAL A 130 15.70 0.07 0.58
N VAL A 131 15.28 -0.89 -0.25
CA VAL A 131 15.94 -2.20 -0.28
C VAL A 131 17.30 -2.14 -0.97
N PRO A 132 18.28 -2.96 -0.57
CA PRO A 132 19.61 -2.94 -1.17
C PRO A 132 19.66 -3.48 -2.61
N ASP A 133 18.73 -4.38 -2.97
CA ASP A 133 18.61 -4.99 -4.30
C ASP A 133 17.13 -5.07 -4.70
N TRP A 134 16.68 -4.06 -5.42
CA TRP A 134 15.29 -3.98 -5.86
C TRP A 134 14.91 -5.06 -6.89
N ARG A 135 15.86 -5.57 -7.68
CA ARG A 135 15.58 -6.64 -8.67
C ARG A 135 15.20 -7.92 -7.96
N LYS A 136 16.03 -8.34 -7.01
CA LYS A 136 15.76 -9.51 -6.17
C LYS A 136 14.47 -9.33 -5.35
N ALA A 137 14.25 -8.12 -4.85
CA ALA A 137 13.03 -7.78 -4.12
C ALA A 137 11.79 -7.93 -5.00
N LEU A 138 11.82 -7.39 -6.23
CA LEU A 138 10.73 -7.47 -7.19
C LEU A 138 10.42 -8.93 -7.58
N ASP A 139 11.44 -9.74 -7.84
CA ASP A 139 11.28 -11.18 -8.11
C ASP A 139 10.54 -11.89 -6.97
N GLY A 140 10.89 -11.58 -5.71
CA GLY A 140 10.23 -12.11 -4.53
C GLY A 140 8.76 -11.69 -4.44
N LEU A 141 8.45 -10.43 -4.72
CA LEU A 141 7.08 -9.89 -4.72
C LEU A 141 6.23 -10.53 -5.83
N ILE A 142 6.79 -10.70 -7.03
CA ILE A 142 6.14 -11.39 -8.15
C ILE A 142 5.80 -12.83 -7.76
N ALA A 143 6.76 -13.55 -7.15
CA ALA A 143 6.54 -14.92 -6.70
C ALA A 143 5.45 -15.06 -5.62
N LEU A 144 5.20 -14.00 -4.83
CA LEU A 144 4.10 -13.92 -3.86
C LEU A 144 2.75 -13.53 -4.49
N GLY A 145 2.75 -13.13 -5.76
CA GLY A 145 1.53 -12.66 -6.44
C GLY A 145 1.09 -11.26 -6.02
N ILE A 146 2.03 -10.41 -5.56
CA ILE A 146 1.74 -9.01 -5.30
C ILE A 146 1.26 -8.35 -6.60
N THR A 147 0.12 -7.68 -6.55
CA THR A 147 -0.54 -7.16 -7.75
C THR A 147 0.08 -5.86 -8.25
N ARG A 148 0.67 -5.08 -7.37
CA ARG A 148 1.31 -3.79 -7.69
C ARG A 148 2.41 -3.43 -6.72
N VAL A 149 3.31 -2.57 -7.19
CA VAL A 149 4.35 -1.94 -6.39
C VAL A 149 4.21 -0.42 -6.50
N LEU A 150 4.24 0.27 -5.37
CA LEU A 150 4.34 1.72 -5.30
C LEU A 150 5.82 2.08 -5.12
N THR A 151 6.38 2.82 -6.05
CA THR A 151 7.81 3.15 -6.04
C THR A 151 8.07 4.55 -6.62
N SER A 152 9.12 5.20 -6.16
CA SER A 152 9.73 6.37 -6.80
C SER A 152 11.04 6.01 -7.53
N GLY A 153 11.33 4.71 -7.75
CA GLY A 153 12.55 4.25 -8.42
C GLY A 153 13.79 4.36 -7.55
N GLN A 154 13.66 4.09 -6.24
CA GLN A 154 14.70 4.21 -5.21
C GLN A 154 15.27 5.63 -5.02
N GLU A 155 14.51 6.64 -5.45
CA GLU A 155 14.88 8.04 -5.33
C GLU A 155 13.87 8.79 -4.41
N PRO A 156 14.26 9.90 -3.80
CA PRO A 156 13.35 10.70 -3.00
C PRO A 156 12.13 11.18 -3.80
N ASP A 157 12.32 11.49 -5.08
CA ASP A 157 11.30 11.97 -6.02
C ASP A 157 11.29 11.08 -7.26
N VAL A 158 10.09 10.73 -7.74
CA VAL A 158 9.90 9.88 -8.93
C VAL A 158 10.50 10.49 -10.20
N ALA A 159 10.57 11.81 -10.29
CA ALA A 159 11.20 12.47 -11.45
C ALA A 159 12.68 12.11 -11.58
N LEU A 160 13.36 11.85 -10.47
CA LEU A 160 14.75 11.39 -10.44
C LEU A 160 14.85 9.88 -10.70
N GLY A 161 13.85 9.11 -10.28
CA GLY A 161 13.83 7.65 -10.36
C GLY A 161 13.27 7.06 -11.65
N THR A 162 12.93 7.89 -12.66
CA THR A 162 12.29 7.41 -13.91
C THR A 162 13.09 6.36 -14.65
N GLY A 163 14.43 6.39 -14.56
CA GLY A 163 15.31 5.37 -15.14
C GLY A 163 15.07 4.00 -14.52
N THR A 164 15.13 3.91 -13.20
CA THR A 164 14.89 2.68 -12.45
C THR A 164 13.46 2.17 -12.66
N VAL A 165 12.45 3.07 -12.63
CA VAL A 165 11.05 2.67 -12.88
C VAL A 165 10.89 2.02 -14.25
N ARG A 166 11.57 2.53 -15.31
CA ARG A 166 11.56 1.89 -16.64
C ARG A 166 12.17 0.51 -16.66
N GLU A 167 13.16 0.25 -15.82
CA GLU A 167 13.78 -1.08 -15.71
C GLU A 167 12.92 -2.07 -14.91
N MET A 168 12.01 -1.57 -14.05
CA MET A 168 11.06 -2.38 -13.27
C MET A 168 9.86 -2.85 -14.10
N ILE A 169 9.58 -2.24 -15.25
CA ILE A 169 8.44 -2.52 -16.14
C ILE A 169 8.83 -3.48 -17.25
#